data_d2e9a56770fe17936f012636a4be91a0
#
_entry.id   d2e9a56770fe17936f012636a4be91a0
#
_cell.length_a   1.000
_cell.length_b   1.000
_cell.length_c   1.000
_cell.angle_alpha   90.00
_cell.angle_beta   90.00
_cell.angle_gamma   90.00
#
_symmetry.space_group_name_H-M   'P 1'
#
loop_
_entity.id
_entity.type
_entity.pdbx_description
1 polymer ?
#
loop_
_entity_poly.entity_id
_entity_poly.type
_entity_poly.pdbx_seq_one_letter_code
_entity_poly.pdbx_strand_id
1 'polypeptide(L)'
;MSLDKTYKLVPGTTVFDAEQSAKGYHLNQFCMSLMTAENRAAYLADERAYLDAWPLREEQKRALLDRDLNAAMREGGNIYFLAKWGATLGFSFQQMAGSMTGMTEEEYRAMMVGGGRPVDGNRIDHAVLEAAHADPAPPVEHAVITGAVFTSHVPAIGAAMDHAKTEEPYWRPVFEGYAFSRQWERENVPDVIFLVYNDHASAFDLSLIPTFVLGTGAAFPTADEGYGPRPVPGVEGDPDLAAHIAHSLIRDDFDLTLANELTVDHGLTVPLSLMFGDVGKWPCKVIPFHVNVVQYPVPSGARCFALGRALRRAIESYDRPLKVQVWGTGGMSHQLQGPRAGLINREWDNAFLDRLVTDPAGLAGVPHLEYVEEAGSEGIELVMWLIARGAMSDVDGTGDVEVKHRFYHVPASNTAVGHLILENHPRAEGPAEGEN
;
A
#
# COMPACT_ATOMS: atom_id res chain seq x y z
N MET A 1 8.71 -18.71 1.29
CA MET A 1 8.81 -19.02 2.75
C MET A 1 7.78 -18.15 3.45
N SER A 2 6.76 -18.73 4.11
CA SER A 2 5.74 -17.96 4.81
C SER A 2 6.38 -17.06 5.88
N LEU A 3 5.77 -15.89 6.14
CA LEU A 3 6.27 -14.99 7.18
C LEU A 3 6.18 -15.65 8.55
N ASP A 4 7.28 -15.62 9.31
CA ASP A 4 7.30 -16.06 10.70
C ASP A 4 6.44 -15.11 11.56
N LYS A 5 5.33 -15.62 12.07
CA LYS A 5 4.39 -14.92 12.95
C LYS A 5 4.31 -15.60 14.33
N THR A 6 5.36 -16.32 14.73
CA THR A 6 5.43 -17.04 16.03
C THR A 6 5.21 -16.13 17.23
N TYR A 7 5.45 -14.81 17.10
CA TYR A 7 5.09 -13.84 18.14
C TYR A 7 3.59 -13.85 18.51
N LYS A 8 2.72 -14.32 17.61
CA LYS A 8 1.26 -14.47 17.88
C LYS A 8 0.96 -15.65 18.84
N LEU A 9 1.92 -16.54 19.03
CA LEU A 9 1.78 -17.70 19.92
C LEU A 9 2.13 -17.39 21.38
N VAL A 10 2.64 -16.19 21.67
CA VAL A 10 2.98 -15.78 23.06
C VAL A 10 1.71 -15.80 23.92
N PRO A 11 1.67 -16.64 24.98
CA PRO A 11 0.47 -16.82 25.79
C PRO A 11 -0.05 -15.50 26.40
N GLY A 12 -1.35 -15.29 26.36
CA GLY A 12 -2.01 -14.14 26.99
C GLY A 12 -1.62 -12.78 26.38
N THR A 13 -1.04 -12.76 25.18
CA THR A 13 -0.56 -11.54 24.51
C THR A 13 -1.26 -11.37 23.17
N THR A 14 -1.71 -10.16 22.89
CA THR A 14 -2.21 -9.77 21.56
C THR A 14 -1.23 -8.72 20.99
N VAL A 15 -0.42 -9.15 20.01
CA VAL A 15 0.50 -8.23 19.34
C VAL A 15 -0.28 -7.41 18.31
N PHE A 16 -0.14 -6.09 18.39
CA PHE A 16 -0.81 -5.16 17.48
C PHE A 16 0.04 -4.97 16.23
N ASP A 17 -0.09 -5.87 15.28
CA ASP A 17 0.57 -5.83 13.97
C ASP A 17 -0.29 -5.14 12.90
N ALA A 18 0.16 -5.15 11.64
CA ALA A 18 -0.55 -4.52 10.54
C ALA A 18 -1.96 -5.13 10.33
N GLU A 19 -2.14 -6.45 10.53
CA GLU A 19 -3.44 -7.11 10.45
C GLU A 19 -4.38 -6.63 11.55
N GLN A 20 -3.88 -6.55 12.79
CA GLN A 20 -4.66 -6.03 13.93
C GLN A 20 -4.97 -4.54 13.75
N SER A 21 -4.03 -3.75 13.22
CA SER A 21 -4.24 -2.34 12.92
C SER A 21 -5.36 -2.15 11.89
N ALA A 22 -5.32 -2.87 10.78
CA ALA A 22 -6.36 -2.81 9.75
C ALA A 22 -7.72 -3.30 10.31
N LYS A 23 -7.73 -4.44 11.02
CA LYS A 23 -8.93 -5.01 11.67
C LYS A 23 -9.60 -4.04 12.65
N GLY A 24 -8.82 -3.32 13.43
CA GLY A 24 -9.26 -2.45 14.51
C GLY A 24 -9.28 -0.97 14.16
N TYR A 25 -9.08 -0.57 12.91
CA TYR A 25 -8.93 0.82 12.54
C TYR A 25 -10.06 1.70 13.11
N HIS A 26 -11.30 1.42 12.78
CA HIS A 26 -12.44 2.21 13.24
C HIS A 26 -12.68 2.13 14.76
N LEU A 27 -12.37 0.98 15.39
CA LEU A 27 -12.42 0.82 16.84
C LEU A 27 -11.43 1.77 17.53
N ASN A 28 -10.21 1.86 17.03
CA ASN A 28 -9.19 2.75 17.58
C ASN A 28 -9.51 4.22 17.28
N GLN A 29 -10.06 4.54 16.09
CA GLN A 29 -10.52 5.90 15.76
C GLN A 29 -11.71 6.33 16.65
N PHE A 30 -12.65 5.42 16.92
CA PHE A 30 -13.68 5.67 17.94
C PHE A 30 -13.05 6.06 19.27
N CYS A 31 -12.08 5.29 19.78
CA CYS A 31 -11.38 5.62 21.02
C CYS A 31 -10.70 7.00 20.96
N MET A 32 -10.10 7.35 19.82
CA MET A 32 -9.48 8.67 19.60
C MET A 32 -10.51 9.80 19.61
N SER A 33 -11.72 9.58 19.11
CA SER A 33 -12.76 10.59 19.12
C SER A 33 -13.09 11.07 20.55
N LEU A 34 -12.92 10.21 21.56
CA LEU A 34 -13.16 10.52 22.97
C LEU A 34 -12.11 11.46 23.59
N MET A 35 -11.13 11.92 22.79
CA MET A 35 -10.19 12.96 23.25
C MET A 35 -10.87 14.33 23.47
N THR A 36 -12.02 14.60 22.84
CA THR A 36 -12.77 15.84 23.06
C THR A 36 -13.84 15.68 24.16
N ALA A 37 -14.12 16.75 24.88
CA ALA A 37 -15.09 16.73 25.94
C ALA A 37 -16.53 16.49 25.45
N GLU A 38 -16.85 17.08 24.30
CA GLU A 38 -18.14 16.93 23.61
C GLU A 38 -18.44 15.49 23.27
N ASN A 39 -17.47 14.79 22.68
CA ASN A 39 -17.62 13.39 22.27
C ASN A 39 -17.74 12.47 23.50
N ARG A 40 -16.98 12.73 24.57
CA ARG A 40 -17.16 12.00 25.84
C ARG A 40 -18.55 12.17 26.41
N ALA A 41 -19.08 13.40 26.43
CA ALA A 41 -20.42 13.67 26.93
C ALA A 41 -21.48 12.97 26.07
N ALA A 42 -21.35 13.00 24.74
CA ALA A 42 -22.26 12.33 23.81
C ALA A 42 -22.22 10.79 24.00
N TYR A 43 -21.05 10.22 24.12
CA TYR A 43 -20.87 8.77 24.36
C TYR A 43 -21.52 8.34 25.70
N LEU A 44 -21.24 9.08 26.79
CA LEU A 44 -21.80 8.76 28.10
C LEU A 44 -23.32 8.96 28.20
N ALA A 45 -23.90 9.82 27.35
CA ALA A 45 -25.35 10.00 27.28
C ALA A 45 -26.09 8.81 26.68
N ASP A 46 -25.54 8.19 25.61
CA ASP A 46 -26.06 6.98 24.98
C ASP A 46 -24.93 6.25 24.26
N GLU A 47 -24.31 5.31 24.95
CA GLU A 47 -23.19 4.54 24.43
C GLU A 47 -23.53 3.75 23.16
N ARG A 48 -24.69 3.11 23.14
CA ARG A 48 -25.10 2.30 21.99
C ARG A 48 -25.32 3.16 20.75
N ALA A 49 -26.06 4.26 20.88
CA ALA A 49 -26.31 5.17 19.76
C ALA A 49 -24.99 5.79 19.24
N TYR A 50 -24.06 6.14 20.13
CA TYR A 50 -22.77 6.67 19.73
C TYR A 50 -21.93 5.65 18.97
N LEU A 51 -21.91 4.37 19.42
CA LEU A 51 -21.21 3.28 18.73
C LEU A 51 -21.84 2.95 17.37
N ASP A 52 -23.16 3.09 17.24
CA ASP A 52 -23.87 2.82 15.99
C ASP A 52 -23.58 3.87 14.90
N ALA A 53 -23.10 5.06 15.29
CA ALA A 53 -22.63 6.08 14.34
C ALA A 53 -21.24 5.77 13.75
N TRP A 54 -20.53 4.76 14.28
CA TRP A 54 -19.22 4.34 13.79
C TRP A 54 -19.34 3.05 12.97
N PRO A 55 -18.50 2.84 11.94
CA PRO A 55 -18.50 1.62 11.14
C PRO A 55 -17.84 0.44 11.90
N LEU A 56 -18.31 0.21 13.13
CA LEU A 56 -17.86 -0.88 14.00
C LEU A 56 -18.63 -2.17 13.70
N ARG A 57 -17.94 -3.30 13.75
CA ARG A 57 -18.56 -4.62 13.72
C ARG A 57 -19.29 -4.88 15.05
N GLU A 58 -20.31 -5.73 15.02
CA GLU A 58 -21.11 -6.02 16.23
C GLU A 58 -20.28 -6.67 17.35
N GLU A 59 -19.25 -7.45 17.02
CA GLU A 59 -18.30 -8.02 17.98
C GLU A 59 -17.50 -6.92 18.69
N GLN A 60 -17.08 -5.88 17.95
CA GLN A 60 -16.38 -4.72 18.53
C GLN A 60 -17.30 -3.91 19.45
N LYS A 61 -18.55 -3.64 19.02
CA LYS A 61 -19.54 -2.94 19.83
C LYS A 61 -19.86 -3.71 21.12
N ARG A 62 -20.05 -5.03 20.99
CA ARG A 62 -20.33 -5.91 22.14
C ARG A 62 -19.16 -5.88 23.13
N ALA A 63 -17.92 -6.03 22.67
CA ALA A 63 -16.73 -5.98 23.54
C ALA A 63 -16.67 -4.68 24.35
N LEU A 64 -17.00 -3.55 23.73
CA LEU A 64 -17.04 -2.25 24.42
C LEU A 64 -18.20 -2.16 25.42
N LEU A 65 -19.41 -2.55 25.05
CA LEU A 65 -20.59 -2.52 25.92
C LEU A 65 -20.45 -3.46 27.12
N ASP A 66 -19.85 -4.63 26.92
CA ASP A 66 -19.60 -5.62 27.97
C ASP A 66 -18.35 -5.27 28.82
N ARG A 67 -17.61 -4.22 28.48
CA ARG A 67 -16.34 -3.83 29.13
C ARG A 67 -15.27 -4.90 29.04
N ASP A 68 -15.33 -5.76 28.03
CA ASP A 68 -14.34 -6.83 27.80
C ASP A 68 -13.16 -6.29 26.98
N LEU A 69 -12.15 -5.78 27.68
CA LEU A 69 -10.90 -5.27 27.07
C LEU A 69 -10.16 -6.35 26.29
N ASN A 70 -10.17 -7.59 26.79
CA ASN A 70 -9.51 -8.70 26.09
C ASN A 70 -10.20 -9.01 24.75
N ALA A 71 -11.54 -9.01 24.73
CA ALA A 71 -12.30 -9.15 23.48
C ALA A 71 -12.02 -7.96 22.54
N ALA A 72 -12.03 -6.72 23.06
CA ALA A 72 -11.74 -5.54 22.27
C ALA A 72 -10.34 -5.60 21.61
N MET A 73 -9.31 -6.09 22.34
CA MET A 73 -7.97 -6.29 21.77
C MET A 73 -7.96 -7.39 20.71
N ARG A 74 -8.64 -8.53 20.93
CA ARG A 74 -8.77 -9.58 19.89
C ARG A 74 -9.46 -9.06 18.64
N GLU A 75 -10.38 -8.08 18.79
CA GLU A 75 -11.09 -7.43 17.70
C GLU A 75 -10.33 -6.21 17.10
N GLY A 76 -9.01 -6.11 17.35
CA GLY A 76 -8.13 -5.12 16.75
C GLY A 76 -7.95 -3.83 17.58
N GLY A 77 -8.47 -3.79 18.80
CA GLY A 77 -8.21 -2.71 19.72
C GLY A 77 -6.75 -2.68 20.18
N ASN A 78 -6.15 -1.51 20.27
CA ASN A 78 -4.84 -1.32 20.87
C ASN A 78 -4.99 -0.65 22.24
N ILE A 79 -4.23 -1.13 23.23
CA ILE A 79 -4.37 -0.68 24.62
C ILE A 79 -4.16 0.84 24.80
N TYR A 80 -3.29 1.46 23.99
CA TYR A 80 -3.08 2.92 24.05
C TYR A 80 -4.33 3.70 23.61
N PHE A 81 -5.14 3.15 22.74
CA PHE A 81 -6.41 3.73 22.30
C PHE A 81 -7.54 3.36 23.26
N LEU A 82 -7.66 2.09 23.64
CA LEU A 82 -8.65 1.61 24.60
C LEU A 82 -8.55 2.29 25.96
N ALA A 83 -7.35 2.72 26.37
CA ALA A 83 -7.15 3.48 27.59
C ALA A 83 -7.92 4.81 27.60
N LYS A 84 -8.13 5.46 26.44
CA LYS A 84 -8.92 6.69 26.31
C LYS A 84 -10.41 6.41 26.55
N TRP A 85 -10.90 5.29 26.02
CA TRP A 85 -12.25 4.82 26.31
C TRP A 85 -12.42 4.45 27.77
N GLY A 86 -11.49 3.69 28.37
CA GLY A 86 -11.52 3.35 29.79
C GLY A 86 -11.50 4.58 30.69
N ALA A 87 -10.65 5.57 30.39
CA ALA A 87 -10.61 6.85 31.10
C ALA A 87 -11.93 7.64 30.99
N THR A 88 -12.61 7.57 29.82
CA THR A 88 -13.94 8.19 29.63
C THR A 88 -14.98 7.57 30.55
N LEU A 89 -14.88 6.26 30.85
CA LEU A 89 -15.73 5.55 31.80
C LEU A 89 -15.31 5.74 33.27
N GLY A 90 -14.24 6.49 33.52
CA GLY A 90 -13.71 6.75 34.88
C GLY A 90 -12.84 5.61 35.43
N PHE A 91 -12.42 4.65 34.61
CA PHE A 91 -11.54 3.57 35.06
C PHE A 91 -10.09 4.02 35.18
N SER A 92 -9.45 3.66 36.30
CA SER A 92 -8.00 3.73 36.42
C SER A 92 -7.33 2.70 35.53
N PHE A 93 -6.04 2.93 35.21
CA PHE A 93 -5.28 1.91 34.47
C PHE A 93 -5.19 0.58 35.21
N GLN A 94 -5.09 0.63 36.56
CA GLN A 94 -5.04 -0.57 37.40
C GLN A 94 -6.37 -1.33 37.38
N GLN A 95 -7.51 -0.61 37.34
CA GLN A 95 -8.82 -1.26 37.16
C GLN A 95 -8.94 -1.96 35.80
N MET A 96 -8.50 -1.28 34.73
CA MET A 96 -8.50 -1.89 33.40
C MET A 96 -7.56 -3.12 33.35
N ALA A 97 -6.35 -2.99 33.87
CA ALA A 97 -5.40 -4.11 33.90
C ALA A 97 -5.88 -5.26 34.79
N GLY A 98 -6.50 -4.94 35.92
CA GLY A 98 -7.15 -5.92 36.81
C GLY A 98 -8.23 -6.69 36.07
N SER A 99 -9.16 -6.01 35.38
CA SER A 99 -10.24 -6.65 34.63
C SER A 99 -9.73 -7.63 33.55
N MET A 100 -8.65 -7.26 32.84
CA MET A 100 -8.01 -8.13 31.84
C MET A 100 -7.39 -9.39 32.45
N THR A 101 -7.00 -9.36 33.71
CA THR A 101 -6.33 -10.45 34.43
C THR A 101 -7.24 -11.22 35.38
N GLY A 102 -8.51 -10.81 35.51
CA GLY A 102 -9.46 -11.37 36.46
C GLY A 102 -9.17 -10.98 37.93
N MET A 103 -8.43 -9.90 38.15
CA MET A 103 -8.08 -9.35 39.46
C MET A 103 -8.89 -8.09 39.78
N THR A 104 -9.14 -7.85 41.06
CA THR A 104 -9.56 -6.52 41.52
C THR A 104 -8.41 -5.51 41.38
N GLU A 105 -8.72 -4.23 41.44
CA GLU A 105 -7.69 -3.16 41.42
C GLU A 105 -6.66 -3.33 42.56
N GLU A 106 -7.12 -3.71 43.75
CA GLU A 106 -6.27 -3.90 44.92
C GLU A 106 -5.31 -5.09 44.76
N GLU A 107 -5.84 -6.24 44.28
CA GLU A 107 -5.02 -7.44 43.96
C GLU A 107 -3.99 -7.14 42.89
N TYR A 108 -4.39 -6.44 41.81
CA TYR A 108 -3.46 -6.06 40.77
C TYR A 108 -2.36 -5.14 41.27
N ARG A 109 -2.72 -4.13 42.07
CA ARG A 109 -1.77 -3.21 42.74
C ARG A 109 -0.80 -3.98 43.64
N ALA A 110 -1.30 -4.87 44.46
CA ALA A 110 -0.48 -5.68 45.37
C ALA A 110 0.50 -6.56 44.58
N MET A 111 0.04 -7.21 43.50
CA MET A 111 0.87 -7.99 42.57
C MET A 111 1.99 -7.13 41.97
N MET A 112 1.69 -5.91 41.49
CA MET A 112 2.68 -5.02 40.89
C MET A 112 3.73 -4.55 41.91
N VAL A 113 3.30 -4.22 43.14
CA VAL A 113 4.20 -3.83 44.25
C VAL A 113 5.09 -5.04 44.64
N GLY A 114 4.57 -6.27 44.53
CA GLY A 114 5.32 -7.49 44.75
C GLY A 114 6.33 -7.87 43.67
N GLY A 115 6.49 -7.04 42.62
CA GLY A 115 7.45 -7.25 41.54
C GLY A 115 6.83 -7.62 40.18
N GLY A 116 5.51 -7.66 40.09
CA GLY A 116 4.79 -7.98 38.84
C GLY A 116 4.78 -9.48 38.51
N ARG A 117 4.37 -9.79 37.29
CA ARG A 117 4.33 -11.19 36.79
C ARG A 117 5.70 -11.61 36.26
N PRO A 118 6.13 -12.86 36.53
CA PRO A 118 7.37 -13.38 35.99
C PRO A 118 7.20 -13.67 34.47
N VAL A 119 8.32 -13.63 33.74
CA VAL A 119 8.36 -13.84 32.29
C VAL A 119 8.02 -15.27 31.87
N ASP A 120 8.06 -16.24 32.80
CA ASP A 120 7.82 -17.66 32.48
C ASP A 120 6.43 -17.91 31.89
N GLY A 121 5.42 -17.15 32.31
CA GLY A 121 4.07 -17.20 31.76
C GLY A 121 3.91 -16.71 30.33
N ASN A 122 4.91 -16.00 29.80
CA ASN A 122 4.94 -15.51 28.40
C ASN A 122 5.77 -16.42 27.49
N ARG A 123 6.44 -17.45 28.05
CA ARG A 123 7.22 -18.36 27.22
C ARG A 123 6.29 -19.28 26.45
N ILE A 124 6.54 -19.38 25.14
CA ILE A 124 5.83 -20.32 24.29
C ILE A 124 6.33 -21.73 24.65
N ASP A 125 5.40 -22.67 24.79
CA ASP A 125 5.76 -24.08 24.97
C ASP A 125 6.57 -24.57 23.77
N HIS A 126 7.67 -25.26 24.02
CA HIS A 126 8.56 -25.78 22.99
C HIS A 126 7.83 -26.68 21.99
N ALA A 127 6.89 -27.50 22.47
CA ALA A 127 6.08 -28.35 21.61
C ALA A 127 5.15 -27.54 20.68
N VAL A 128 4.66 -26.38 21.13
CA VAL A 128 3.84 -25.47 20.28
C VAL A 128 4.70 -24.80 19.20
N LEU A 129 5.93 -24.40 19.55
CA LEU A 129 6.89 -23.87 18.58
C LEU A 129 7.32 -24.94 17.56
N GLU A 130 7.63 -26.14 18.01
CA GLU A 130 7.97 -27.27 17.14
C GLU A 130 6.79 -27.60 16.21
N ALA A 131 5.56 -27.65 16.72
CA ALA A 131 4.37 -27.90 15.92
C ALA A 131 4.14 -26.79 14.89
N ALA A 132 4.37 -25.53 15.24
CA ALA A 132 4.25 -24.40 14.31
C ALA A 132 5.31 -24.45 13.19
N HIS A 133 6.46 -25.08 13.42
CA HIS A 133 7.52 -25.24 12.43
C HIS A 133 7.49 -26.63 11.74
N ALA A 134 6.85 -27.65 12.34
CA ALA A 134 6.89 -29.03 11.89
C ALA A 134 5.82 -29.41 10.85
N ASP A 135 4.83 -28.54 10.64
CA ASP A 135 3.80 -28.78 9.63
C ASP A 135 4.30 -28.18 8.30
N PRO A 136 4.82 -29.01 7.36
CA PRO A 136 4.91 -28.55 6.00
C PRO A 136 3.44 -28.36 5.58
N ALA A 137 3.00 -27.10 5.60
CA ALA A 137 1.72 -26.76 4.99
C ALA A 137 1.63 -27.52 3.65
N PRO A 138 0.45 -28.08 3.27
CA PRO A 138 0.28 -28.68 1.97
C PRO A 138 0.81 -27.69 0.94
N PRO A 139 1.35 -28.13 -0.20
CA PRO A 139 1.93 -27.23 -1.20
C PRO A 139 0.90 -26.13 -1.49
N VAL A 140 1.19 -24.94 -0.98
CA VAL A 140 0.32 -23.78 -1.12
C VAL A 140 0.70 -23.15 -2.45
N GLU A 141 -0.30 -22.92 -3.29
CA GLU A 141 -0.10 -22.06 -4.45
C GLU A 141 0.10 -20.63 -3.95
N HIS A 142 1.23 -20.03 -4.27
CA HIS A 142 1.59 -18.68 -3.88
C HIS A 142 1.07 -17.65 -4.88
N ALA A 143 1.03 -16.39 -4.45
CA ALA A 143 0.78 -15.28 -5.36
C ALA A 143 1.93 -15.18 -6.38
N VAL A 144 1.59 -14.77 -7.60
CA VAL A 144 2.54 -14.61 -8.69
C VAL A 144 2.44 -13.22 -9.30
N ILE A 145 3.58 -12.63 -9.63
CA ILE A 145 3.60 -11.39 -10.41
C ILE A 145 3.54 -11.74 -11.88
N THR A 146 2.46 -11.36 -12.56
CA THR A 146 2.21 -11.67 -13.98
C THR A 146 2.78 -10.62 -14.92
N GLY A 147 2.99 -9.39 -14.47
CA GLY A 147 3.56 -8.35 -15.30
C GLY A 147 3.72 -7.01 -14.59
N ALA A 148 4.35 -6.08 -15.29
CA ALA A 148 4.46 -4.68 -14.89
C ALA A 148 3.92 -3.76 -15.97
N VAL A 149 3.23 -2.71 -15.54
CA VAL A 149 2.77 -1.61 -16.38
C VAL A 149 3.45 -0.33 -15.95
N PHE A 150 4.09 0.35 -16.89
CA PHE A 150 4.71 1.64 -16.71
C PHE A 150 3.89 2.65 -17.50
N THR A 151 3.40 3.70 -16.88
CA THR A 151 2.44 4.57 -17.55
C THR A 151 2.38 5.97 -16.95
N SER A 152 1.90 6.90 -17.76
CA SER A 152 1.68 8.28 -17.33
C SER A 152 0.44 8.40 -16.45
N HIS A 153 0.46 9.41 -15.56
CA HIS A 153 -0.68 9.78 -14.72
C HIS A 153 -1.09 11.26 -14.88
N VAL A 154 -0.75 11.89 -15.99
CA VAL A 154 -1.01 13.32 -16.25
C VAL A 154 -2.48 13.68 -16.03
N PRO A 155 -2.79 14.67 -15.15
CA PRO A 155 -4.18 15.02 -14.83
C PRO A 155 -4.98 15.53 -16.05
N ALA A 156 -4.33 16.20 -17.01
CA ALA A 156 -4.97 16.66 -18.23
C ALA A 156 -5.49 15.51 -19.10
N ILE A 157 -4.89 14.31 -19.06
CA ILE A 157 -5.39 13.12 -19.74
C ILE A 157 -6.70 12.66 -19.08
N GLY A 158 -6.73 12.65 -17.74
CA GLY A 158 -7.95 12.35 -16.97
C GLY A 158 -9.07 13.32 -17.32
N ALA A 159 -8.79 14.63 -17.31
CA ALA A 159 -9.76 15.66 -17.71
C ALA A 159 -10.24 15.48 -19.15
N ALA A 160 -9.38 15.07 -20.09
CA ALA A 160 -9.80 14.80 -21.47
C ALA A 160 -10.78 13.62 -21.53
N MET A 161 -10.62 12.60 -20.72
CA MET A 161 -11.58 11.49 -20.60
C MET A 161 -12.88 11.97 -19.95
N ASP A 162 -12.81 12.63 -18.82
CA ASP A 162 -13.95 13.07 -18.02
C ASP A 162 -14.84 14.07 -18.78
N HIS A 163 -14.28 14.83 -19.73
CA HIS A 163 -14.97 15.80 -20.58
C HIS A 163 -15.21 15.33 -22.02
N ALA A 164 -15.07 14.02 -22.30
CA ALA A 164 -15.28 13.41 -23.61
C ALA A 164 -14.46 14.03 -24.76
N LYS A 165 -13.20 14.42 -24.47
CA LYS A 165 -12.28 15.07 -25.43
C LYS A 165 -11.29 14.09 -26.08
N THR A 166 -11.47 12.80 -25.89
CA THR A 166 -10.53 11.76 -26.36
C THR A 166 -10.33 11.74 -27.88
N GLU A 167 -11.34 12.21 -28.63
CA GLU A 167 -11.31 12.29 -30.10
C GLU A 167 -10.76 13.63 -30.64
N GLU A 168 -10.46 14.59 -29.78
CA GLU A 168 -9.86 15.85 -30.23
C GLU A 168 -8.46 15.59 -30.83
N PRO A 169 -8.06 16.31 -31.91
CA PRO A 169 -6.88 15.97 -32.73
C PRO A 169 -5.57 15.83 -31.94
N TYR A 170 -5.39 16.59 -30.85
CA TYR A 170 -4.19 16.54 -30.03
C TYR A 170 -4.26 15.54 -28.88
N TRP A 171 -5.45 15.03 -28.54
CA TRP A 171 -5.63 13.97 -27.54
C TRP A 171 -5.72 12.58 -28.17
N ARG A 172 -6.33 12.47 -29.34
CA ARG A 172 -6.54 11.18 -30.02
C ARG A 172 -5.28 10.30 -30.09
N PRO A 173 -4.08 10.80 -30.45
CA PRO A 173 -2.88 9.94 -30.48
C PRO A 173 -2.54 9.29 -29.14
N VAL A 174 -2.84 9.95 -28.01
CA VAL A 174 -2.66 9.35 -26.68
C VAL A 174 -3.56 8.13 -26.53
N PHE A 175 -4.86 8.29 -26.78
CA PHE A 175 -5.85 7.24 -26.57
C PHE A 175 -5.72 6.08 -27.59
N GLU A 176 -5.31 6.38 -28.83
CA GLU A 176 -4.93 5.37 -29.81
C GLU A 176 -3.73 4.56 -29.33
N GLY A 177 -2.71 5.21 -28.74
CA GLY A 177 -1.54 4.55 -28.18
C GLY A 177 -1.84 3.55 -27.06
N TYR A 178 -2.95 3.76 -26.32
CA TYR A 178 -3.41 2.84 -25.27
C TYR A 178 -4.43 1.79 -25.76
N ALA A 179 -4.78 1.77 -27.05
CA ALA A 179 -5.78 0.82 -27.57
C ALA A 179 -5.34 -0.65 -27.37
N PHE A 180 -4.07 -0.96 -27.68
CA PHE A 180 -3.49 -2.27 -27.42
C PHE A 180 -3.53 -2.60 -25.92
N SER A 181 -3.12 -1.69 -25.08
CA SER A 181 -3.00 -1.89 -23.63
C SER A 181 -4.35 -2.20 -22.99
N ARG A 182 -5.42 -1.49 -23.42
CA ARG A 182 -6.80 -1.78 -22.98
C ARG A 182 -7.26 -3.17 -23.41
N GLN A 183 -6.85 -3.64 -24.59
CA GLN A 183 -7.17 -5.00 -25.03
C GLN A 183 -6.39 -6.03 -24.22
N TRP A 184 -5.07 -5.83 -24.08
CA TRP A 184 -4.21 -6.71 -23.31
C TRP A 184 -4.68 -6.83 -21.85
N GLU A 185 -5.05 -5.73 -21.22
CA GLU A 185 -5.51 -5.72 -19.83
C GLU A 185 -6.83 -6.47 -19.65
N ARG A 186 -7.78 -6.34 -20.61
CA ARG A 186 -9.04 -7.11 -20.57
C ARG A 186 -8.80 -8.63 -20.67
N GLU A 187 -7.74 -9.05 -21.31
CA GLU A 187 -7.36 -10.46 -21.47
C GLU A 187 -6.53 -10.99 -20.30
N ASN A 188 -5.89 -10.08 -19.54
CA ASN A 188 -4.94 -10.38 -18.47
C ASN A 188 -5.28 -9.71 -17.13
N VAL A 189 -6.56 -9.48 -16.85
CA VAL A 189 -6.98 -8.83 -15.58
C VAL A 189 -6.39 -9.56 -14.39
N PRO A 190 -5.62 -8.86 -13.52
CA PRO A 190 -5.08 -9.46 -12.31
C PRO A 190 -6.15 -9.52 -11.20
N ASP A 191 -5.88 -10.27 -10.15
CA ASP A 191 -6.68 -10.21 -8.91
C ASP A 191 -6.39 -8.92 -8.16
N VAL A 192 -5.11 -8.48 -8.17
CA VAL A 192 -4.64 -7.28 -7.46
C VAL A 192 -3.62 -6.51 -8.30
N ILE A 193 -3.76 -5.21 -8.36
CA ILE A 193 -2.72 -4.27 -8.83
C ILE A 193 -2.03 -3.64 -7.62
N PHE A 194 -0.72 -3.79 -7.51
CA PHE A 194 0.11 -2.96 -6.65
C PHE A 194 0.53 -1.73 -7.44
N LEU A 195 -0.10 -0.58 -7.14
CA LEU A 195 0.05 0.63 -7.95
C LEU A 195 0.92 1.65 -7.23
N VAL A 196 2.09 1.92 -7.81
CA VAL A 196 3.07 2.91 -7.33
C VAL A 196 2.80 4.25 -7.96
N TYR A 197 2.55 5.27 -7.15
CA TYR A 197 2.25 6.64 -7.57
C TYR A 197 2.74 7.66 -6.55
N ASN A 198 2.72 8.94 -6.89
CA ASN A 198 2.81 10.02 -5.91
C ASN A 198 1.43 10.67 -5.70
N ASP A 199 1.17 11.04 -4.48
CA ASP A 199 0.06 11.93 -4.12
C ASP A 199 0.46 13.38 -4.43
N HIS A 200 -0.46 14.16 -5.00
CA HIS A 200 -0.24 15.55 -5.40
C HIS A 200 -0.86 16.54 -4.40
N ALA A 201 -0.51 16.37 -3.12
CA ALA A 201 -1.00 17.17 -2.00
C ALA A 201 -2.53 17.03 -1.77
N SER A 202 -3.07 15.84 -2.02
CA SER A 202 -4.48 15.51 -1.77
C SER A 202 -4.68 14.79 -0.45
N ALA A 203 -3.88 13.75 -0.18
CA ALA A 203 -3.92 12.99 1.05
C ALA A 203 -2.83 13.41 2.04
N PHE A 204 -1.70 13.93 1.55
CA PHE A 204 -0.57 14.39 2.35
C PHE A 204 -0.28 15.85 2.06
N ASP A 205 0.02 16.61 3.12
CA ASP A 205 0.42 18.00 3.06
C ASP A 205 1.76 18.22 3.77
N LEU A 206 2.19 19.49 3.88
CA LEU A 206 3.46 19.83 4.52
C LEU A 206 3.52 19.53 6.02
N SER A 207 2.42 19.12 6.65
CA SER A 207 2.40 18.70 8.07
C SER A 207 2.92 17.27 8.26
N LEU A 208 2.80 16.42 7.23
CA LEU A 208 3.30 15.06 7.20
C LEU A 208 3.69 14.65 5.79
N ILE A 209 4.99 14.42 5.57
CA ILE A 209 5.56 14.07 4.26
C ILE A 209 6.23 12.69 4.40
N PRO A 210 5.48 11.59 4.24
CA PRO A 210 6.04 10.25 4.33
C PRO A 210 6.79 9.89 3.04
N THR A 211 7.96 9.26 3.16
CA THR A 211 8.75 8.80 2.00
C THR A 211 8.03 7.71 1.21
N PHE A 212 7.50 6.70 1.91
CA PHE A 212 6.74 5.59 1.35
C PHE A 212 5.48 5.37 2.17
N VAL A 213 4.33 5.23 1.50
CA VAL A 213 3.07 4.88 2.16
C VAL A 213 2.44 3.69 1.47
N LEU A 214 2.12 2.68 2.25
CA LEU A 214 1.34 1.52 1.82
C LEU A 214 -0.10 1.64 2.30
N GLY A 215 -1.04 1.64 1.38
CA GLY A 215 -2.46 1.56 1.69
C GLY A 215 -2.83 0.16 2.18
N THR A 216 -3.30 0.06 3.43
CA THR A 216 -3.68 -1.20 4.09
C THR A 216 -5.19 -1.31 4.33
N GLY A 217 -5.95 -0.31 3.88
CA GLY A 217 -7.40 -0.27 3.99
C GLY A 217 -8.13 -1.19 3.02
N ALA A 218 -9.41 -1.42 3.27
CA ALA A 218 -10.28 -2.20 2.40
C ALA A 218 -10.83 -1.40 1.20
N ALA A 219 -10.81 -0.06 1.27
CA ALA A 219 -11.30 0.83 0.22
C ALA A 219 -10.61 2.20 0.30
N PHE A 220 -10.43 2.82 -0.86
CA PHE A 220 -9.79 4.13 -0.99
C PHE A 220 -10.66 5.00 -1.91
N PRO A 221 -11.35 6.01 -1.35
CA PRO A 221 -12.17 6.93 -2.14
C PRO A 221 -11.32 7.86 -3.00
N THR A 222 -11.90 8.35 -4.09
CA THR A 222 -11.27 9.34 -4.96
C THR A 222 -11.16 10.69 -4.23
N ALA A 223 -9.97 11.30 -4.31
CA ALA A 223 -9.69 12.61 -3.72
C ALA A 223 -10.43 13.74 -4.45
N ASP A 224 -10.76 14.79 -3.70
CA ASP A 224 -11.10 16.10 -4.26
C ASP A 224 -9.83 16.93 -4.38
N GLU A 225 -9.44 17.24 -5.60
CA GLU A 225 -8.23 18.00 -5.92
C GLU A 225 -8.49 19.51 -6.09
N GLY A 226 -9.60 20.02 -5.53
CA GLY A 226 -9.97 21.44 -5.53
C GLY A 226 -11.05 21.83 -6.52
N TYR A 227 -11.51 20.88 -7.35
CA TYR A 227 -12.63 21.06 -8.33
C TYR A 227 -13.62 19.89 -8.32
N GLY A 228 -13.67 19.18 -7.20
CA GLY A 228 -14.45 17.97 -7.02
C GLY A 228 -13.65 16.70 -7.37
N PRO A 229 -14.05 15.57 -6.83
CA PRO A 229 -13.45 14.29 -7.18
C PRO A 229 -13.75 13.96 -8.65
N ARG A 230 -12.80 13.27 -9.31
CA ARG A 230 -13.03 12.74 -10.65
C ARG A 230 -14.28 11.81 -10.65
N PRO A 231 -15.05 11.78 -11.75
CA PRO A 231 -16.25 10.94 -11.87
C PRO A 231 -15.90 9.47 -12.14
N VAL A 232 -15.00 8.90 -11.33
CA VAL A 232 -14.54 7.52 -11.41
C VAL A 232 -14.72 6.84 -10.06
N PRO A 233 -14.92 5.52 -10.00
CA PRO A 233 -15.09 4.83 -8.73
C PRO A 233 -13.79 4.91 -7.89
N GLY A 234 -13.93 4.92 -6.56
CA GLY A 234 -12.83 4.61 -5.65
C GLY A 234 -12.34 3.16 -5.87
N VAL A 235 -11.23 2.81 -5.29
CA VAL A 235 -10.66 1.46 -5.43
C VAL A 235 -10.95 0.59 -4.20
N GLU A 236 -11.16 -0.71 -4.44
CA GLU A 236 -11.17 -1.72 -3.39
C GLU A 236 -9.73 -2.16 -3.12
N GLY A 237 -9.31 -2.18 -1.84
CA GLY A 237 -8.01 -2.67 -1.42
C GLY A 237 -8.00 -4.17 -1.13
N ASP A 238 -6.81 -4.70 -0.85
CA ASP A 238 -6.63 -6.05 -0.29
C ASP A 238 -5.87 -5.96 1.04
N PRO A 239 -6.58 -5.80 2.18
CA PRO A 239 -5.92 -5.64 3.48
C PRO A 239 -5.03 -6.80 3.89
N ASP A 240 -5.38 -8.03 3.51
CA ASP A 240 -4.61 -9.23 3.89
C ASP A 240 -3.26 -9.26 3.17
N LEU A 241 -3.26 -9.07 1.83
CA LEU A 241 -2.03 -8.99 1.05
C LEU A 241 -1.21 -7.75 1.43
N ALA A 242 -1.86 -6.59 1.64
CA ALA A 242 -1.17 -5.37 2.04
C ALA A 242 -0.49 -5.52 3.42
N ALA A 243 -1.15 -6.14 4.40
CA ALA A 243 -0.55 -6.42 5.71
C ALA A 243 0.64 -7.39 5.61
N HIS A 244 0.56 -8.41 4.75
CA HIS A 244 1.66 -9.33 4.47
C HIS A 244 2.85 -8.61 3.84
N ILE A 245 2.61 -7.75 2.83
CA ILE A 245 3.64 -6.93 2.19
C ILE A 245 4.27 -5.97 3.21
N ALA A 246 3.47 -5.29 4.03
CA ALA A 246 3.96 -4.40 5.08
C ALA A 246 4.93 -5.11 6.02
N HIS A 247 4.52 -6.26 6.54
CA HIS A 247 5.35 -7.07 7.44
C HIS A 247 6.67 -7.49 6.77
N SER A 248 6.59 -7.96 5.53
CA SER A 248 7.76 -8.43 4.78
C SER A 248 8.75 -7.29 4.53
N LEU A 249 8.26 -6.15 4.00
CA LEU A 249 9.12 -5.02 3.65
C LEU A 249 9.77 -4.35 4.87
N ILE A 250 9.04 -4.24 5.99
CA ILE A 250 9.61 -3.68 7.23
C ILE A 250 10.72 -4.59 7.76
N ARG A 251 10.59 -5.91 7.66
CA ARG A 251 11.66 -6.86 8.03
C ARG A 251 12.83 -6.89 7.05
N ASP A 252 12.62 -6.43 5.82
CA ASP A 252 13.66 -6.23 4.80
C ASP A 252 14.25 -4.80 4.84
N ASP A 253 14.19 -4.13 6.01
CA ASP A 253 14.76 -2.82 6.29
C ASP A 253 14.17 -1.65 5.47
N PHE A 254 12.90 -1.76 5.05
CA PHE A 254 12.17 -0.65 4.44
C PHE A 254 11.23 0.01 5.44
N ASP A 255 11.50 1.28 5.76
CA ASP A 255 10.60 2.07 6.60
C ASP A 255 9.35 2.47 5.79
N LEU A 256 8.17 2.03 6.25
CA LEU A 256 6.91 2.31 5.61
C LEU A 256 5.96 3.05 6.56
N THR A 257 5.23 4.01 6.01
CA THR A 257 4.01 4.51 6.64
C THR A 257 2.84 3.63 6.19
N LEU A 258 2.02 3.16 7.13
CA LEU A 258 0.82 2.36 6.83
C LEU A 258 -0.41 3.24 6.91
N ALA A 259 -1.22 3.25 5.85
CA ALA A 259 -2.44 4.02 5.76
C ALA A 259 -3.67 3.10 5.68
N ASN A 260 -4.43 3.04 6.78
CA ASN A 260 -5.71 2.30 6.82
C ASN A 260 -6.85 3.09 6.13
N GLU A 261 -6.72 4.41 6.05
CA GLU A 261 -7.53 5.31 5.22
C GLU A 261 -6.62 6.21 4.40
N LEU A 262 -7.00 6.40 3.14
CA LEU A 262 -6.27 7.22 2.18
C LEU A 262 -7.24 7.60 1.07
N THR A 263 -7.29 8.88 0.69
CA THR A 263 -7.91 9.29 -0.58
C THR A 263 -6.88 9.15 -1.69
N VAL A 264 -7.34 8.80 -2.90
CA VAL A 264 -6.46 8.60 -4.06
C VAL A 264 -6.79 9.60 -5.16
N ASP A 265 -5.77 10.28 -5.65
CA ASP A 265 -5.88 11.34 -6.64
C ASP A 265 -5.71 10.84 -8.09
N HIS A 266 -5.48 11.79 -9.02
CA HIS A 266 -5.23 11.47 -10.43
C HIS A 266 -3.99 10.58 -10.62
N GLY A 267 -2.99 10.66 -9.75
CA GLY A 267 -1.79 9.81 -9.81
C GLY A 267 -2.10 8.32 -9.85
N LEU A 268 -3.19 7.93 -9.19
CA LEU A 268 -3.68 6.55 -9.20
C LEU A 268 -4.85 6.36 -10.20
N THR A 269 -5.78 7.29 -10.26
CA THR A 269 -7.03 7.09 -11.01
C THR A 269 -6.87 7.27 -12.52
N VAL A 270 -5.95 8.11 -13.01
CA VAL A 270 -5.68 8.28 -14.44
C VAL A 270 -5.08 7.02 -15.06
N PRO A 271 -4.05 6.38 -14.49
CA PRO A 271 -3.54 5.09 -14.99
C PRO A 271 -4.62 4.01 -15.11
N LEU A 272 -5.46 3.87 -14.09
CA LEU A 272 -6.56 2.91 -14.13
C LEU A 272 -7.55 3.23 -15.27
N SER A 273 -7.90 4.52 -15.44
CA SER A 273 -8.78 4.94 -16.52
C SER A 273 -8.18 4.72 -17.91
N LEU A 274 -6.88 4.93 -18.09
CA LEU A 274 -6.17 4.66 -19.36
C LEU A 274 -6.22 3.19 -19.74
N MET A 275 -6.06 2.29 -18.77
CA MET A 275 -5.98 0.84 -19.00
C MET A 275 -7.36 0.17 -19.06
N PHE A 276 -8.31 0.56 -18.21
CA PHE A 276 -9.63 -0.07 -18.14
C PHE A 276 -10.72 0.71 -18.88
N GLY A 277 -10.50 2.00 -19.17
CA GLY A 277 -11.51 2.89 -19.74
C GLY A 277 -12.50 3.40 -18.68
N ASP A 278 -13.69 3.79 -19.16
CA ASP A 278 -14.81 4.23 -18.31
C ASP A 278 -15.52 2.98 -17.75
N VAL A 279 -15.40 2.78 -16.44
CA VAL A 279 -15.98 1.63 -15.74
C VAL A 279 -16.71 2.08 -14.49
N GLY A 280 -17.87 1.47 -14.21
CA GLY A 280 -18.63 1.74 -12.98
C GLY A 280 -17.98 1.13 -11.72
N LYS A 281 -17.08 0.16 -11.90
CA LYS A 281 -16.28 -0.49 -10.86
C LYS A 281 -15.00 -1.04 -11.51
N TRP A 282 -13.87 -0.88 -10.81
CA TRP A 282 -12.61 -1.49 -11.27
C TRP A 282 -12.70 -3.02 -11.22
N PRO A 283 -12.16 -3.74 -12.22
CA PRO A 283 -12.32 -5.19 -12.32
C PRO A 283 -11.46 -5.98 -11.35
N CYS A 284 -10.54 -5.34 -10.65
CA CYS A 284 -9.59 -5.92 -9.70
C CYS A 284 -9.44 -5.03 -8.46
N LYS A 285 -8.82 -5.57 -7.43
CA LYS A 285 -8.41 -4.80 -6.26
C LYS A 285 -7.14 -3.99 -6.56
N VAL A 286 -6.94 -2.91 -5.81
CA VAL A 286 -5.75 -2.05 -5.96
C VAL A 286 -5.15 -1.77 -4.58
N ILE A 287 -3.87 -2.03 -4.43
CA ILE A 287 -3.09 -1.61 -3.26
C ILE A 287 -2.33 -0.34 -3.64
N PRO A 288 -2.72 0.84 -3.11
CA PRO A 288 -2.02 2.09 -3.36
C PRO A 288 -0.66 2.10 -2.66
N PHE A 289 0.38 2.47 -3.38
CA PHE A 289 1.71 2.67 -2.83
C PHE A 289 2.23 4.05 -3.22
N HIS A 290 2.15 4.99 -2.28
CA HIS A 290 2.63 6.36 -2.50
C HIS A 290 4.14 6.45 -2.28
N VAL A 291 4.80 7.24 -3.12
CA VAL A 291 6.21 7.63 -3.01
C VAL A 291 6.32 9.15 -3.02
N ASN A 292 6.99 9.73 -2.03
CA ASN A 292 7.26 11.17 -2.06
C ASN A 292 8.26 11.51 -3.16
N VAL A 293 7.79 12.19 -4.19
CA VAL A 293 8.60 12.82 -5.24
C VAL A 293 8.33 14.32 -5.37
N VAL A 294 7.40 14.84 -4.56
CA VAL A 294 6.99 16.25 -4.56
C VAL A 294 7.97 17.11 -3.76
N GLN A 295 8.39 16.61 -2.60
CA GLN A 295 9.33 17.34 -1.75
C GLN A 295 10.70 16.67 -1.72
N TYR A 296 11.71 17.42 -2.13
CA TYR A 296 13.11 16.99 -2.14
C TYR A 296 13.72 17.01 -0.71
N PRO A 297 14.59 16.04 -0.34
CA PRO A 297 15.09 14.93 -1.16
C PRO A 297 14.10 13.77 -1.30
N VAL A 298 14.04 13.20 -2.48
CA VAL A 298 13.24 12.03 -2.80
C VAL A 298 14.06 10.74 -2.66
N PRO A 299 13.44 9.54 -2.59
CA PRO A 299 14.21 8.29 -2.58
C PRO A 299 15.00 8.12 -3.87
N SER A 300 16.21 7.56 -3.77
CA SER A 300 17.05 7.29 -4.94
C SER A 300 16.46 6.17 -5.82
N GLY A 301 16.82 6.18 -7.11
CA GLY A 301 16.48 5.10 -8.03
C GLY A 301 16.93 3.73 -7.52
N ALA A 302 18.14 3.64 -6.94
CA ALA A 302 18.65 2.41 -6.35
C ALA A 302 17.80 1.90 -5.17
N ARG A 303 17.30 2.81 -4.29
CA ARG A 303 16.40 2.43 -3.18
C ARG A 303 15.04 1.96 -3.72
N CYS A 304 14.49 2.65 -4.71
CA CYS A 304 13.24 2.25 -5.37
C CYS A 304 13.35 0.88 -6.04
N PHE A 305 14.45 0.64 -6.77
CA PHE A 305 14.70 -0.65 -7.43
C PHE A 305 14.88 -1.79 -6.41
N ALA A 306 15.62 -1.56 -5.32
CA ALA A 306 15.79 -2.52 -4.23
C ALA A 306 14.45 -2.83 -3.53
N LEU A 307 13.59 -1.80 -3.32
CA LEU A 307 12.25 -1.99 -2.79
C LEU A 307 11.40 -2.87 -3.72
N GLY A 308 11.49 -2.69 -5.04
CA GLY A 308 10.81 -3.54 -6.01
C GLY A 308 11.21 -5.02 -5.89
N ARG A 309 12.49 -5.31 -5.72
CA ARG A 309 12.99 -6.68 -5.49
C ARG A 309 12.45 -7.28 -4.17
N ALA A 310 12.41 -6.48 -3.11
CA ALA A 310 11.84 -6.91 -1.83
C ALA A 310 10.32 -7.12 -1.93
N LEU A 311 9.62 -6.23 -2.64
CA LEU A 311 8.19 -6.35 -2.93
C LEU A 311 7.87 -7.67 -3.65
N ARG A 312 8.69 -8.05 -4.64
CA ARG A 312 8.49 -9.32 -5.34
C ARG A 312 8.57 -10.48 -4.35
N ARG A 313 9.63 -10.57 -3.53
CA ARG A 313 9.73 -11.64 -2.52
C ARG A 313 8.55 -11.65 -1.57
N ALA A 314 8.06 -10.46 -1.18
CA ALA A 314 6.90 -10.32 -0.32
C ALA A 314 5.63 -10.90 -1.00
N ILE A 315 5.37 -10.54 -2.25
CA ILE A 315 4.20 -11.04 -3.00
C ILE A 315 4.31 -12.56 -3.21
N GLU A 316 5.44 -13.04 -3.72
CA GLU A 316 5.64 -14.46 -4.03
C GLU A 316 5.69 -15.35 -2.79
N SER A 317 5.84 -14.78 -1.58
CA SER A 317 5.74 -15.52 -0.32
C SER A 317 4.33 -15.57 0.27
N TYR A 318 3.36 -14.89 -0.36
CA TYR A 318 1.98 -14.89 0.11
C TYR A 318 1.27 -16.20 -0.25
N ASP A 319 0.67 -16.84 0.73
CA ASP A 319 0.11 -18.20 0.68
C ASP A 319 -1.30 -18.31 0.11
N ARG A 320 -1.60 -17.48 -0.91
CA ARG A 320 -2.84 -17.54 -1.70
C ARG A 320 -2.52 -17.38 -3.19
N PRO A 321 -3.19 -18.11 -4.09
CA PRO A 321 -2.93 -18.10 -5.52
C PRO A 321 -3.52 -16.85 -6.18
N LEU A 322 -2.89 -15.69 -5.98
CA LEU A 322 -3.29 -14.42 -6.58
C LEU A 322 -2.40 -14.09 -7.78
N LYS A 323 -3.00 -13.56 -8.84
CA LYS A 323 -2.31 -12.90 -9.94
C LYS A 323 -2.14 -11.43 -9.60
N VAL A 324 -0.92 -10.97 -9.51
CA VAL A 324 -0.59 -9.59 -9.17
C VAL A 324 0.11 -8.92 -10.33
N GLN A 325 -0.29 -7.70 -10.67
CA GLN A 325 0.49 -6.80 -11.52
C GLN A 325 1.10 -5.70 -10.67
N VAL A 326 2.30 -5.23 -11.02
CA VAL A 326 2.96 -4.10 -10.36
C VAL A 326 3.04 -2.94 -11.33
N TRP A 327 2.34 -1.84 -11.02
CA TRP A 327 2.29 -0.67 -11.88
C TRP A 327 3.17 0.45 -11.34
N GLY A 328 4.03 1.03 -12.19
CA GLY A 328 4.80 2.23 -11.91
C GLY A 328 4.26 3.41 -12.72
N THR A 329 3.86 4.48 -12.03
CA THR A 329 3.26 5.64 -12.70
C THR A 329 4.14 6.87 -12.61
N GLY A 330 3.89 7.87 -13.45
CA GLY A 330 4.63 9.12 -13.52
C GLY A 330 4.81 9.64 -14.94
N GLY A 331 4.99 10.93 -15.10
CA GLY A 331 5.34 11.54 -16.39
C GLY A 331 6.77 11.23 -16.82
N MET A 332 7.02 11.21 -18.14
CA MET A 332 8.37 11.26 -18.69
C MET A 332 8.96 12.67 -18.48
N SER A 333 9.85 13.14 -19.37
CA SER A 333 10.39 14.48 -19.21
C SER A 333 9.29 15.53 -19.15
N HIS A 334 9.31 16.38 -18.12
CA HIS A 334 8.46 17.53 -17.95
C HIS A 334 9.01 18.50 -16.90
N GLN A 335 8.70 19.76 -17.09
CA GLN A 335 8.95 20.82 -16.13
C GLN A 335 7.77 21.77 -16.11
N LEU A 336 7.09 21.85 -14.98
CA LEU A 336 5.86 22.63 -14.83
C LEU A 336 6.15 24.08 -14.41
N GLN A 337 7.33 24.35 -13.89
CA GLN A 337 7.69 25.58 -13.21
C GLN A 337 8.85 26.34 -13.86
N GLY A 338 8.89 27.64 -13.54
CA GLY A 338 10.00 28.51 -13.88
C GLY A 338 10.10 28.87 -15.36
N PRO A 339 11.16 29.60 -15.74
CA PRO A 339 11.36 30.07 -17.13
C PRO A 339 11.59 28.96 -18.15
N ARG A 340 11.82 27.73 -17.69
CA ARG A 340 12.03 26.54 -18.54
C ARG A 340 10.81 25.61 -18.56
N ALA A 341 9.65 26.07 -18.10
CA ALA A 341 8.41 25.29 -18.17
C ALA A 341 8.15 24.82 -19.60
N GLY A 342 7.71 23.54 -19.74
CA GLY A 342 7.52 22.89 -21.04
C GLY A 342 8.79 22.20 -21.57
N LEU A 343 9.81 21.95 -20.74
CA LEU A 343 10.94 21.11 -21.11
C LEU A 343 10.46 19.71 -21.48
N ILE A 344 10.87 19.25 -22.66
CA ILE A 344 10.65 17.88 -23.17
C ILE A 344 11.97 17.41 -23.79
N ASN A 345 12.45 16.23 -23.37
CA ASN A 345 13.66 15.61 -23.90
C ASN A 345 13.36 14.23 -24.48
N ARG A 346 12.90 14.20 -25.74
CA ARG A 346 12.51 12.95 -26.42
C ARG A 346 13.62 11.92 -26.50
N GLU A 347 14.86 12.35 -26.65
CA GLU A 347 16.02 11.47 -26.78
C GLU A 347 16.27 10.74 -25.45
N TRP A 348 16.33 11.49 -24.37
CA TRP A 348 16.50 10.95 -23.02
C TRP A 348 15.32 10.05 -22.61
N ASP A 349 14.08 10.47 -22.87
CA ASP A 349 12.88 9.70 -22.58
C ASP A 349 12.90 8.33 -23.27
N ASN A 350 13.24 8.28 -24.56
CA ASN A 350 13.31 7.01 -25.27
C ASN A 350 14.48 6.15 -24.80
N ALA A 351 15.63 6.76 -24.49
CA ALA A 351 16.76 6.06 -23.90
C ALA A 351 16.40 5.47 -22.52
N PHE A 352 15.61 6.21 -21.71
CA PHE A 352 15.08 5.71 -20.44
C PHE A 352 14.21 4.48 -20.63
N LEU A 353 13.24 4.52 -21.57
CA LEU A 353 12.37 3.38 -21.89
C LEU A 353 13.17 2.17 -22.39
N ASP A 354 14.21 2.38 -23.19
CA ASP A 354 15.08 1.31 -23.67
C ASP A 354 15.89 0.69 -22.52
N ARG A 355 16.51 1.53 -21.67
CA ARG A 355 17.27 1.07 -20.52
C ARG A 355 16.42 0.41 -19.44
N LEU A 356 15.16 0.80 -19.32
CA LEU A 356 14.23 0.14 -18.39
C LEU A 356 14.08 -1.35 -18.70
N VAL A 357 14.22 -1.72 -19.99
CA VAL A 357 14.21 -3.13 -20.42
C VAL A 357 15.61 -3.74 -20.36
N THR A 358 16.61 -3.05 -20.92
CA THR A 358 17.92 -3.64 -21.25
C THR A 358 18.98 -3.48 -20.16
N ASP A 359 18.87 -2.43 -19.31
CA ASP A 359 19.84 -2.10 -18.26
C ASP A 359 19.15 -1.48 -17.04
N PRO A 360 18.20 -2.20 -16.40
CA PRO A 360 17.46 -1.64 -15.27
C PRO A 360 18.35 -1.35 -14.04
N ALA A 361 19.41 -2.13 -13.84
CA ALA A 361 20.34 -1.91 -12.72
C ALA A 361 21.19 -0.65 -12.92
N GLY A 362 21.69 -0.41 -14.14
CA GLY A 362 22.39 0.82 -14.48
C GLY A 362 21.46 2.04 -14.43
N LEU A 363 20.20 1.86 -14.84
CA LEU A 363 19.21 2.93 -14.76
C LEU A 363 18.87 3.31 -13.30
N ALA A 364 18.85 2.34 -12.39
CA ALA A 364 18.67 2.57 -10.96
C ALA A 364 19.81 3.40 -10.33
N GLY A 365 20.99 3.40 -10.96
CA GLY A 365 22.15 4.17 -10.53
C GLY A 365 22.18 5.64 -11.02
N VAL A 366 21.22 6.07 -11.85
CA VAL A 366 21.15 7.43 -12.36
C VAL A 366 20.96 8.42 -11.21
N PRO A 367 21.84 9.45 -11.08
CA PRO A 367 21.74 10.42 -9.99
C PRO A 367 20.55 11.36 -10.20
N HIS A 368 19.99 11.88 -9.10
CA HIS A 368 18.87 12.84 -9.16
C HIS A 368 19.18 14.08 -10.01
N LEU A 369 20.45 14.54 -10.00
CA LEU A 369 20.86 15.70 -10.81
C LEU A 369 20.58 15.45 -12.30
N GLU A 370 20.87 14.26 -12.80
CA GLU A 370 20.62 13.91 -14.21
C GLU A 370 19.12 13.95 -14.53
N TYR A 371 18.25 13.43 -13.64
CA TYR A 371 16.80 13.57 -13.83
C TYR A 371 16.38 15.03 -13.94
N VAL A 372 16.88 15.89 -13.05
CA VAL A 372 16.52 17.32 -13.05
C VAL A 372 17.03 18.03 -14.31
N GLU A 373 18.24 17.73 -14.76
CA GLU A 373 18.86 18.34 -15.94
C GLU A 373 18.21 17.86 -17.24
N GLU A 374 17.98 16.56 -17.37
CA GLU A 374 17.56 15.93 -18.63
C GLU A 374 16.04 15.74 -18.73
N ALA A 375 15.35 15.42 -17.65
CA ALA A 375 13.92 15.17 -17.63
C ALA A 375 13.09 16.31 -17.01
N GLY A 376 13.73 17.32 -16.41
CA GLY A 376 13.04 18.41 -15.70
C GLY A 376 12.76 18.08 -14.24
N SER A 377 12.35 19.11 -13.49
CA SER A 377 12.16 19.00 -12.05
C SER A 377 11.13 17.92 -11.65
N GLU A 378 10.08 17.77 -12.43
CA GLU A 378 9.01 16.80 -12.18
C GLU A 378 9.30 15.43 -12.82
N GLY A 379 10.24 15.34 -13.78
CA GLY A 379 10.68 14.06 -14.36
C GLY A 379 11.31 13.08 -13.37
N ILE A 380 11.62 13.54 -12.16
CA ILE A 380 12.04 12.69 -11.04
C ILE A 380 11.01 11.62 -10.65
N GLU A 381 9.75 11.77 -11.06
CA GLU A 381 8.70 10.75 -10.89
C GLU A 381 9.10 9.38 -11.44
N LEU A 382 9.98 9.34 -12.43
CA LEU A 382 10.45 8.10 -13.04
C LEU A 382 11.21 7.16 -12.09
N VAL A 383 11.64 7.63 -10.91
CA VAL A 383 12.19 6.74 -9.89
C VAL A 383 11.14 5.74 -9.37
N MET A 384 9.85 6.09 -9.44
CA MET A 384 8.74 5.21 -9.08
C MET A 384 8.61 4.01 -10.02
N TRP A 385 8.94 4.20 -11.30
CA TRP A 385 8.95 3.11 -12.29
C TRP A 385 9.95 2.02 -11.93
N LEU A 386 11.04 2.39 -11.26
CA LEU A 386 12.07 1.45 -10.83
C LEU A 386 11.59 0.47 -9.76
N ILE A 387 10.55 0.82 -8.99
CA ILE A 387 9.90 -0.12 -8.05
C ILE A 387 9.22 -1.24 -8.85
N ALA A 388 8.38 -0.89 -9.82
CA ALA A 388 7.72 -1.89 -10.66
C ALA A 388 8.73 -2.72 -11.46
N ARG A 389 9.79 -2.09 -11.97
CA ARG A 389 10.84 -2.80 -12.71
C ARG A 389 11.64 -3.75 -11.82
N GLY A 390 11.95 -3.36 -10.60
CA GLY A 390 12.65 -4.21 -9.63
C GLY A 390 11.86 -5.45 -9.22
N ALA A 391 10.53 -5.42 -9.39
CA ALA A 391 9.66 -6.55 -9.06
C ALA A 391 9.63 -7.65 -10.16
N MET A 392 10.28 -7.45 -11.30
CA MET A 392 10.30 -8.45 -12.39
C MET A 392 11.34 -9.53 -12.15
N SER A 393 11.07 -10.74 -12.64
CA SER A 393 11.86 -11.96 -12.37
C SER A 393 13.23 -12.00 -13.05
N ASP A 394 13.40 -11.27 -14.15
CA ASP A 394 14.66 -11.22 -14.88
C ASP A 394 15.78 -10.46 -14.15
N VAL A 395 15.42 -9.54 -13.24
CA VAL A 395 16.42 -8.71 -12.52
C VAL A 395 17.32 -9.49 -11.56
N ASP A 396 16.90 -10.67 -11.14
CA ASP A 396 17.71 -11.59 -10.30
C ASP A 396 17.89 -12.98 -10.96
N GLY A 397 17.52 -13.10 -12.22
CA GLY A 397 17.75 -14.31 -13.02
C GLY A 397 16.78 -15.46 -12.74
N THR A 398 15.68 -15.21 -12.00
CA THR A 398 14.66 -16.24 -11.68
C THR A 398 13.58 -16.36 -12.75
N GLY A 399 13.69 -15.60 -13.83
CA GLY A 399 12.75 -15.64 -14.97
C GLY A 399 13.20 -14.75 -16.11
N ASP A 400 12.28 -14.50 -17.01
CA ASP A 400 12.45 -13.64 -18.17
C ASP A 400 11.27 -12.64 -18.26
N VAL A 401 11.43 -11.56 -19.02
CA VAL A 401 10.35 -10.61 -19.31
C VAL A 401 10.16 -10.46 -20.82
N GLU A 402 8.91 -10.28 -21.23
CA GLU A 402 8.55 -9.99 -22.61
C GLU A 402 7.94 -8.59 -22.73
N VAL A 403 8.45 -7.79 -23.67
CA VAL A 403 7.86 -6.49 -24.00
C VAL A 403 6.60 -6.71 -24.84
N LYS A 404 5.43 -6.44 -24.27
CA LYS A 404 4.15 -6.60 -24.97
C LYS A 404 3.73 -5.34 -25.71
N HIS A 405 4.06 -4.16 -25.15
CA HIS A 405 3.72 -2.88 -25.74
C HIS A 405 4.71 -1.80 -25.31
N ARG A 406 5.00 -0.88 -26.22
CA ARG A 406 5.78 0.34 -25.96
C ARG A 406 5.16 1.50 -26.73
N PHE A 407 4.93 2.61 -26.05
CA PHE A 407 4.37 3.80 -26.65
C PHE A 407 5.02 5.05 -26.05
N TYR A 408 5.23 6.06 -26.87
CA TYR A 408 5.73 7.38 -26.48
C TYR A 408 5.03 8.46 -27.29
N HIS A 409 4.54 9.49 -26.60
CA HIS A 409 3.91 10.64 -27.25
C HIS A 409 4.07 11.90 -26.41
N VAL A 410 4.05 13.07 -27.06
CA VAL A 410 4.04 14.38 -26.38
C VAL A 410 2.71 15.06 -26.71
N PRO A 411 1.72 15.01 -25.80
CA PRO A 411 0.42 15.66 -26.00
C PRO A 411 0.50 17.15 -25.72
N ALA A 412 -0.59 17.86 -25.88
CA ALA A 412 -0.72 19.29 -25.56
C ALA A 412 -0.78 19.58 -24.04
N SER A 413 -0.16 18.74 -23.23
CA SER A 413 0.12 18.95 -21.82
C SER A 413 1.63 19.12 -21.65
N ASN A 414 2.09 19.82 -20.64
CA ASN A 414 3.51 20.07 -20.40
C ASN A 414 4.33 18.82 -20.02
N THR A 415 3.84 17.61 -20.34
CA THR A 415 4.40 16.34 -19.90
C THR A 415 4.48 15.36 -21.07
N ALA A 416 5.62 14.74 -21.29
CA ALA A 416 5.73 13.61 -22.20
C ALA A 416 5.11 12.35 -21.60
N VAL A 417 4.44 11.58 -22.44
CA VAL A 417 3.76 10.32 -22.08
C VAL A 417 4.62 9.15 -22.55
N GLY A 418 5.15 8.38 -21.61
CA GLY A 418 5.73 7.08 -21.86
C GLY A 418 4.79 5.98 -21.39
N HIS A 419 4.83 4.85 -22.08
CA HIS A 419 4.06 3.66 -21.71
C HIS A 419 4.79 2.39 -22.13
N LEU A 420 4.86 1.42 -21.22
CA LEU A 420 5.50 0.13 -21.44
C LEU A 420 4.74 -0.96 -20.69
N ILE A 421 4.54 -2.10 -21.31
CA ILE A 421 4.01 -3.31 -20.67
C ILE A 421 5.07 -4.40 -20.74
N LEU A 422 5.45 -4.95 -19.60
CA LEU A 422 6.28 -6.13 -19.47
C LEU A 422 5.45 -7.28 -18.91
N GLU A 423 5.39 -8.39 -19.64
CA GLU A 423 4.86 -9.64 -19.13
C GLU A 423 5.99 -10.40 -18.41
N ASN A 424 5.69 -10.96 -17.25
CA ASN A 424 6.67 -11.60 -16.39
C ASN A 424 6.54 -13.13 -16.51
N HIS A 425 7.64 -13.79 -16.80
CA HIS A 425 7.71 -15.25 -16.96
C HIS A 425 8.68 -15.85 -15.92
N PRO A 426 8.25 -16.01 -14.64
CA PRO A 426 9.09 -16.65 -13.64
C PRO A 426 9.36 -18.11 -14.05
N ARG A 427 10.60 -18.56 -13.86
CA ARG A 427 10.93 -19.97 -14.08
C ARG A 427 10.30 -20.80 -12.96
N ALA A 428 9.69 -21.92 -13.32
CA ALA A 428 9.27 -22.89 -12.31
C ALA A 428 10.51 -23.31 -11.50
N GLU A 429 10.41 -23.30 -10.18
CA GLU A 429 11.46 -23.90 -9.33
C GLU A 429 11.62 -25.36 -9.75
N GLY A 430 12.78 -25.67 -10.32
CA GLY A 430 13.14 -27.07 -10.60
C GLY A 430 13.17 -27.84 -9.27
N PRO A 431 12.90 -29.16 -9.27
CA PRO A 431 13.04 -29.95 -8.04
C PRO A 431 14.44 -29.68 -7.50
N ALA A 432 14.54 -29.33 -6.19
CA ALA A 432 15.79 -29.07 -5.53
C ALA A 432 16.78 -30.18 -5.88
N GLU A 433 17.87 -29.85 -6.57
CA GLU A 433 18.93 -30.82 -6.86
C GLU A 433 19.40 -31.33 -5.51
N GLY A 434 19.07 -32.60 -5.23
CA GLY A 434 19.45 -33.26 -4.00
C GLY A 434 20.96 -33.16 -3.83
N GLU A 435 21.38 -32.65 -2.70
CA GLU A 435 22.75 -32.75 -2.25
C GLU A 435 23.15 -34.26 -2.28
N ASN A 436 24.04 -34.58 -3.22
CA ASN A 436 24.74 -35.87 -3.22
C ASN A 436 25.94 -35.81 -2.28
#